data_7c7d62ca77f2acf172b81a616a57202b
#
_entry.id   7c7d62ca77f2acf172b81a616a57202b
#
_cell.length_a   1.000
_cell.length_b   1.000
_cell.length_c   1.000
_cell.angle_alpha   90.00
_cell.angle_beta   90.00
_cell.angle_gamma   90.00
#
_symmetry.space_group_name_H-M   'P 1'
#
loop_
_entity.id
_entity.type
_entity.pdbx_description
1 polymer ?
#
loop_
_entity_poly.entity_id
_entity_poly.type
_entity_poly.pdbx_seq_one_letter_code
_entity_poly.pdbx_strand_id
1 'polypeptide(L)'
;MYTYTQEQLEGWKKKYGDGNVFEVVVEDKKVILHKPTRRDLSYAMAGSNQANDSVKFAEILLNQCFIEGDPEIKDNDDYFLAVVPVLGALAETKEAEIKKL
;
A
#
# COMPACT_ATOMS: atom_id res chain seq x y z
N MET A 1 17.57 -7.67 -4.68
CA MET A 1 16.14 -7.45 -4.95
C MET A 1 15.33 -8.62 -4.41
N TYR A 2 14.24 -8.33 -3.72
CA TYR A 2 13.33 -9.36 -3.23
C TYR A 2 12.74 -10.18 -4.39
N THR A 3 12.63 -11.48 -4.21
CA THR A 3 12.00 -12.38 -5.18
C THR A 3 10.97 -13.27 -4.48
N TYR A 4 10.00 -13.74 -5.23
CA TYR A 4 8.94 -14.60 -4.74
C TYR A 4 8.59 -15.67 -5.77
N THR A 5 7.94 -16.74 -5.31
CA THR A 5 7.53 -17.85 -6.18
C THR A 5 6.10 -17.64 -6.67
N GLN A 6 5.74 -18.37 -7.73
CA GLN A 6 4.35 -18.36 -8.23
C GLN A 6 3.38 -18.88 -7.17
N GLU A 7 3.81 -19.84 -6.36
CA GLU A 7 3.01 -20.38 -5.27
C GLU A 7 2.70 -19.31 -4.20
N GLN A 8 3.71 -18.48 -3.85
CA GLN A 8 3.51 -17.37 -2.93
C GLN A 8 2.52 -16.35 -3.50
N LEU A 9 2.66 -16.00 -4.78
CA LEU A 9 1.76 -15.06 -5.44
C LEU A 9 0.32 -15.57 -5.42
N GLU A 10 0.10 -16.83 -5.75
CA GLU A 10 -1.24 -17.44 -5.71
C GLU A 10 -1.84 -17.42 -4.30
N GLY A 11 -1.02 -17.68 -3.29
CA GLY A 11 -1.43 -17.61 -1.89
C GLY A 11 -1.87 -16.21 -1.49
N TRP A 12 -1.14 -15.18 -1.91
CA TRP A 12 -1.51 -13.79 -1.63
C TRP A 12 -2.79 -13.38 -2.34
N LYS A 13 -2.96 -13.76 -3.62
CA LYS A 13 -4.18 -13.49 -4.37
C LYS A 13 -5.39 -14.15 -3.73
N LYS A 14 -5.22 -15.35 -3.20
CA LYS A 14 -6.29 -16.06 -2.48
C LYS A 14 -6.66 -15.36 -1.17
N LYS A 15 -5.66 -14.85 -0.45
CA LYS A 15 -5.85 -14.19 0.84
C LYS A 15 -6.46 -12.79 0.70
N TYR A 16 -5.98 -11.99 -0.25
CA TYR A 16 -6.34 -10.58 -0.39
C TYR A 16 -7.32 -10.31 -1.53
N GLY A 17 -7.52 -11.27 -2.42
CA GLY A 17 -8.37 -11.13 -3.59
C GLY A 17 -7.56 -10.91 -4.86
N ASP A 18 -7.99 -11.51 -5.96
CA ASP A 18 -7.38 -11.31 -7.27
C ASP A 18 -7.58 -9.85 -7.69
N GLY A 19 -6.52 -9.22 -8.17
CA GLY A 19 -6.53 -7.80 -8.50
C GLY A 19 -6.22 -6.87 -7.32
N ASN A 20 -6.02 -7.40 -6.12
CA ASN A 20 -5.72 -6.62 -4.92
C ASN A 20 -4.27 -6.77 -4.43
N VAL A 21 -3.42 -7.46 -5.18
CA VAL A 21 -2.01 -7.65 -4.86
C VAL A 21 -1.17 -6.97 -5.93
N PHE A 22 -0.22 -6.15 -5.50
CA PHE A 22 0.58 -5.29 -6.39
C PHE A 22 2.06 -5.44 -6.10
N GLU A 23 2.84 -5.42 -7.17
CA GLU A 23 4.30 -5.37 -7.09
C GLU A 23 4.74 -3.94 -7.37
N VAL A 24 5.54 -3.38 -6.46
CA VAL A 24 6.11 -2.04 -6.62
C VAL A 24 7.62 -2.15 -6.65
N VAL A 25 8.23 -1.59 -7.67
CA VAL A 25 9.68 -1.64 -7.87
C VAL A 25 10.23 -0.22 -7.81
N VAL A 26 11.26 -0.03 -6.99
CA VAL A 26 12.02 1.22 -6.91
C VAL A 26 13.49 0.85 -7.11
N GLU A 27 14.03 1.19 -8.28
CA GLU A 27 15.41 0.84 -8.66
C GLU A 27 15.65 -0.68 -8.52
N ASP A 28 16.53 -1.10 -7.60
CA ASP A 28 16.86 -2.50 -7.36
C ASP A 28 16.10 -3.10 -6.16
N LYS A 29 15.07 -2.42 -5.68
CA LYS A 29 14.25 -2.87 -4.54
C LYS A 29 12.81 -3.14 -4.98
N LYS A 30 12.19 -4.09 -4.30
CA LYS A 30 10.84 -4.54 -4.62
C LYS A 30 10.03 -4.76 -3.35
N VAL A 31 8.76 -4.42 -3.42
CA VAL A 31 7.81 -4.68 -2.34
C VAL A 31 6.50 -5.19 -2.92
N ILE A 32 5.84 -6.07 -2.19
CA ILE A 32 4.52 -6.59 -2.51
C ILE A 32 3.53 -5.98 -1.52
N LEU A 33 2.51 -5.33 -2.06
CA LEU A 33 1.48 -4.62 -1.28
C LEU A 33 0.11 -5.17 -1.63
N HIS A 34 -0.80 -5.17 -0.65
CA HIS A 34 -2.21 -5.39 -0.95
C HIS A 34 -2.93 -4.04 -1.02
N LYS A 35 -4.06 -4.02 -1.71
CA LYS A 35 -4.90 -2.83 -1.80
C LYS A 35 -5.36 -2.40 -0.40
N PRO A 36 -5.28 -1.12 -0.04
CA PRO A 36 -5.76 -0.64 1.25
C PRO A 36 -7.25 -0.93 1.44
N THR A 37 -7.61 -1.41 2.63
CA THR A 37 -8.99 -1.57 3.06
C THR A 37 -9.43 -0.33 3.83
N ARG A 38 -10.74 -0.20 4.09
CA ARG A 38 -11.24 0.89 4.94
C ARG A 38 -10.61 0.85 6.34
N ARG A 39 -10.31 -0.35 6.83
CA ARG A 39 -9.65 -0.54 8.13
C ARG A 39 -8.24 0.01 8.11
N ASP A 40 -7.48 -0.27 7.06
CA ASP A 40 -6.12 0.24 6.89
C ASP A 40 -6.10 1.77 6.85
N LEU A 41 -7.02 2.35 6.09
CA LEU A 41 -7.15 3.81 5.96
C LEU A 41 -7.55 4.44 7.29
N SER A 42 -8.50 3.86 7.98
CA SER A 42 -8.95 4.34 9.30
C SER A 42 -7.80 4.33 10.30
N TYR A 43 -7.03 3.26 10.32
CA TYR A 43 -5.87 3.13 11.21
C TYR A 43 -4.79 4.18 10.88
N ALA A 44 -4.52 4.39 9.60
CA ALA A 44 -3.53 5.39 9.18
C ALA A 44 -3.98 6.81 9.50
N MET A 45 -5.25 7.10 9.32
CA MET A 45 -5.81 8.43 9.66
C MET A 45 -5.74 8.69 11.17
N ALA A 46 -6.10 7.71 11.98
CA ALA A 46 -6.06 7.85 13.44
C ALA A 46 -4.64 8.11 13.94
N GLY A 47 -3.65 7.40 13.37
CA GLY A 47 -2.25 7.53 13.78
C GLY A 47 -1.55 8.77 13.23
N SER A 48 -2.15 9.50 12.31
CA SER A 48 -1.57 10.68 11.65
C SER A 48 -2.35 11.97 11.89
N ASN A 49 -3.06 12.05 13.00
CA ASN A 49 -3.86 13.21 13.35
C ASN A 49 -4.87 13.57 12.24
N GLN A 50 -5.71 12.62 11.87
CA GLN A 50 -6.72 12.75 10.79
C GLN A 50 -6.08 13.09 9.44
N ALA A 51 -4.92 12.47 9.17
CA ALA A 51 -4.13 12.68 7.96
C ALA A 51 -3.52 14.10 7.83
N ASN A 52 -3.49 14.89 8.89
CA ASN A 52 -2.81 16.19 8.88
C ASN A 52 -1.30 16.04 8.72
N ASP A 53 -0.73 14.95 9.24
CA ASP A 53 0.65 14.58 8.98
C ASP A 53 0.66 13.58 7.81
N SER A 54 0.84 14.09 6.60
CA SER A 54 0.77 13.27 5.38
C SER A 54 1.89 12.25 5.27
N VAL A 55 3.07 12.54 5.79
CA VAL A 55 4.20 11.59 5.80
C VAL A 55 3.90 10.44 6.78
N LYS A 56 3.40 10.78 7.96
CA LYS A 56 3.02 9.76 8.95
C LYS A 56 1.88 8.89 8.45
N PHE A 57 0.91 9.49 7.77
CA PHE A 57 -0.18 8.76 7.12
C PHE A 57 0.36 7.72 6.13
N ALA A 58 1.25 8.16 5.23
CA ALA A 58 1.85 7.28 4.24
C ALA A 58 2.68 6.16 4.88
N GLU A 59 3.42 6.47 5.94
CA GLU A 59 4.23 5.49 6.68
C GLU A 59 3.36 4.40 7.29
N ILE A 60 2.28 4.77 7.96
CA ILE A 60 1.36 3.82 8.58
C ILE A 60 0.65 3.01 7.49
N LEU A 61 0.21 3.66 6.42
CA LEU A 61 -0.49 2.97 5.33
C LEU A 61 0.43 1.95 4.65
N LEU A 62 1.68 2.30 4.40
CA LEU A 62 2.66 1.36 3.83
C LEU A 62 2.82 0.14 4.75
N ASN A 63 2.95 0.36 6.06
CA ASN A 63 3.06 -0.74 7.01
C ASN A 63 1.83 -1.65 7.01
N GLN A 64 0.63 -1.08 6.88
CA GLN A 64 -0.61 -1.85 6.83
C GLN A 64 -0.74 -2.68 5.54
N CYS A 65 -0.27 -2.14 4.41
CA CYS A 65 -0.40 -2.79 3.11
C CYS A 65 0.77 -3.70 2.75
N PHE A 66 1.86 -3.65 3.51
CA PHE A 66 3.08 -4.39 3.23
C PHE A 66 2.87 -5.89 3.46
N ILE A 67 3.09 -6.68 2.43
CA ILE A 67 3.02 -8.14 2.52
C ILE A 67 4.44 -8.70 2.71
N GLU A 68 5.31 -8.47 1.75
CA GLU A 68 6.69 -8.94 1.73
C GLU A 68 7.53 -8.02 0.85
N GLY A 69 8.82 -7.95 1.08
CA GLY A 69 9.70 -7.20 0.19
C GLY A 69 11.01 -6.78 0.85
N ASP A 70 11.74 -5.95 0.13
CA ASP A 70 13.01 -5.40 0.62
C ASP A 70 12.72 -4.38 1.75
N PRO A 71 13.33 -4.54 2.93
CA PRO A 71 13.05 -3.66 4.06
C PRO A 71 13.48 -2.22 3.83
N GLU A 72 14.41 -1.96 2.92
CA GLU A 72 14.86 -0.62 2.57
C GLU A 72 13.72 0.27 2.05
N ILE A 73 12.69 -0.31 1.49
CA ILE A 73 11.50 0.43 1.05
C ILE A 73 10.85 1.19 2.22
N LYS A 74 10.91 0.62 3.43
CA LYS A 74 10.40 1.27 4.65
C LYS A 74 11.46 2.09 5.38
N ASP A 75 12.69 1.62 5.39
CA ASP A 75 13.73 2.11 6.29
C ASP A 75 14.57 3.22 5.67
N ASN A 76 14.64 3.31 4.36
CA ASN A 76 15.41 4.34 3.65
C ASN A 76 14.46 5.42 3.12
N ASP A 77 14.72 6.66 3.48
CA ASP A 77 13.85 7.78 3.12
C ASP A 77 13.65 7.94 1.62
N ASP A 78 14.71 7.76 0.82
CA ASP A 78 14.62 7.92 -0.63
C ASP A 78 13.71 6.87 -1.26
N TYR A 79 13.79 5.63 -0.81
CA TYR A 79 12.92 4.56 -1.28
C TYR A 79 11.49 4.73 -0.77
N PHE A 80 11.34 5.11 0.49
CA PHE A 80 10.02 5.36 1.08
C PHE A 80 9.29 6.47 0.32
N LEU A 81 9.95 7.61 0.11
CA LEU A 81 9.34 8.75 -0.58
C LEU A 81 8.97 8.43 -2.03
N ALA A 82 9.72 7.54 -2.69
CA ALA A 82 9.38 7.09 -4.04
C ALA A 82 8.07 6.28 -4.08
N VAL A 83 7.74 5.59 -3.00
CA VAL A 83 6.53 4.75 -2.92
C VAL A 83 5.28 5.55 -2.54
N VAL A 84 5.43 6.70 -1.90
CA VAL A 84 4.30 7.52 -1.43
C VAL A 84 3.26 7.79 -2.52
N PRO A 85 3.62 8.24 -3.75
CA PRO A 85 2.61 8.44 -4.80
C PRO A 85 1.88 7.15 -5.21
N VAL A 86 2.57 6.02 -5.13
CA VAL A 86 1.98 4.71 -5.46
C VAL A 86 0.90 4.34 -4.46
N LEU A 87 1.13 4.64 -3.18
CA LEU A 87 0.13 4.39 -2.13
C LEU A 87 -1.15 5.18 -2.40
N GLY A 88 -1.02 6.43 -2.86
CA GLY A 88 -2.17 7.24 -3.27
C GLY A 88 -2.95 6.60 -4.42
N ALA A 89 -2.24 6.07 -5.41
CA ALA A 89 -2.87 5.38 -6.53
C ALA A 89 -3.58 4.09 -6.11
N LEU A 90 -2.98 3.34 -5.18
CA LEU A 90 -3.58 2.11 -4.66
C LEU A 90 -4.86 2.40 -3.85
N ALA A 91 -4.95 3.57 -3.23
CA ALA A 91 -6.10 3.98 -2.44
C ALA A 91 -7.21 4.61 -3.28
N GLU A 92 -7.08 4.63 -4.61
CA GLU A 92 -8.11 5.13 -5.51
C GLU A 92 -9.43 4.40 -5.31
N THR A 93 -10.51 5.18 -5.27
CA THR A 93 -11.85 4.64 -5.03
C THR A 93 -12.69 4.69 -6.31
N LYS A 94 -13.74 3.88 -6.33
CA LYS A 94 -14.76 3.96 -7.36
C LYS A 94 -15.51 5.28 -7.23
N GLU A 95 -15.95 5.82 -8.35
CA GLU A 95 -16.77 7.03 -8.34
C GLU A 95 -18.20 6.69 -7.93
N ALA A 96 -18.78 7.57 -7.13
CA ALA A 96 -20.19 7.50 -6.77
C ALA A 96 -20.88 8.76 -7.25
N GLU A 97 -22.09 8.61 -7.75
CA GLU A 97 -22.94 9.73 -8.17
C GLU A 97 -24.01 9.97 -7.12
N ILE A 98 -24.34 11.25 -6.90
CA ILE A 98 -25.45 11.62 -6.05
C ILE A 98 -26.55 12.21 -6.91
N LYS A 99 -27.79 11.77 -6.69
CA LYS A 99 -28.95 12.28 -7.39
C LYS A 99 -30.01 12.70 -6.38
N LYS A 100 -30.45 13.94 -6.48
CA LYS A 100 -31.56 14.45 -5.64
C LYS A 100 -32.87 13.94 -6.21
N LEU A 101 -33.67 13.31 -5.37
CA LEU A 101 -34.97 12.77 -5.74
C LEU A 101 -36.09 13.77 -5.54
#